data_6da2648b6561d1ecb803c24e222dcf38
#
_entry.id   6da2648b6561d1ecb803c24e222dcf38
#
_cell.length_a   1.000
_cell.length_b   1.000
_cell.length_c   1.000
_cell.angle_alpha   90.00
_cell.angle_beta   90.00
_cell.angle_gamma   90.00
#
_symmetry.space_group_name_H-M   'P 1'
#
loop_
_entity.id
_entity.type
_entity.pdbx_description
1 polymer ?
#
loop_
_entity_poly.entity_id
_entity_poly.type
_entity_poly.pdbx_seq_one_letter_code
_entity_poly.pdbx_strand_id
1 'polypeptide(L)'
;MKKNDDSKQGYIRPQTCRNCGINGHLYKDCIHPIMSFGIICYKMNNNKIEYLMIQRKDSLSFMEFIRGKYVMNNEEYIEELINNMTENEKELISFGDFDKIWNYAWSQQNNNIKHTHEYIESKNKYNYIYNTNLINNLVKKENSYKYEQEWGFPKGRRKLKESNIDCAIREFCEETRILKKDITILYNYNDFEEIFFGTNNILYKHVYYIGKIEKEVNLQIDSKCLEQSREIRALQWFNYNDVLKKIKNINVERIELFKLVNKLIQKKENIINK
;
A
#
# COMPACT_ATOMS: atom_id res chain seq x y z
N MET A 1 3.15 -62.25 20.20
CA MET A 1 3.62 -60.91 20.66
C MET A 1 3.52 -59.99 19.48
N LYS A 2 2.46 -59.17 19.40
CA LYS A 2 2.30 -58.10 18.39
C LYS A 2 2.86 -56.82 19.01
N LYS A 3 3.85 -56.22 18.34
CA LYS A 3 4.40 -54.92 18.70
C LYS A 3 3.38 -53.84 18.29
N ASN A 4 2.96 -53.04 19.23
CA ASN A 4 2.17 -51.86 18.99
C ASN A 4 3.06 -50.81 18.26
N ASP A 5 2.57 -50.37 17.12
CA ASP A 5 3.14 -49.28 16.34
C ASP A 5 2.56 -47.98 16.92
N ASP A 6 3.35 -47.30 17.75
CA ASP A 6 3.00 -45.97 18.25
C ASP A 6 3.07 -44.97 17.11
N SER A 7 1.94 -44.69 16.49
CA SER A 7 1.75 -43.66 15.53
C SER A 7 2.17 -42.31 16.14
N LYS A 8 3.29 -41.75 15.64
CA LYS A 8 3.71 -40.37 15.89
C LYS A 8 2.63 -39.43 15.41
N GLN A 9 1.74 -38.99 16.28
CA GLN A 9 0.93 -37.81 16.08
C GLN A 9 1.88 -36.62 16.00
N GLY A 10 2.17 -36.19 14.75
CA GLY A 10 2.91 -34.98 14.51
C GLY A 10 2.15 -33.79 15.08
N TYR A 11 2.69 -33.17 16.11
CA TYR A 11 2.22 -31.87 16.61
C TYR A 11 2.28 -30.86 15.48
N ILE A 12 1.16 -30.61 14.80
CA ILE A 12 1.00 -29.51 13.87
C ILE A 12 1.04 -28.25 14.73
N ARG A 13 2.14 -27.53 14.70
CA ARG A 13 2.22 -26.22 15.36
C ARG A 13 1.11 -25.33 14.81
N PRO A 14 0.27 -24.73 15.66
CA PRO A 14 -0.79 -23.86 15.20
C PRO A 14 -0.17 -22.75 14.36
N GLN A 15 -0.56 -22.67 13.09
CA GLN A 15 -0.05 -21.65 12.15
C GLN A 15 -0.70 -20.31 12.50
N THR A 16 0.12 -19.30 12.76
CA THR A 16 -0.34 -17.94 13.00
C THR A 16 -0.61 -17.27 11.66
N CYS A 17 -1.81 -16.76 11.46
CA CYS A 17 -2.16 -16.01 10.26
C CYS A 17 -1.39 -14.69 10.20
N ARG A 18 -0.60 -14.49 9.15
CA ARG A 18 0.13 -13.22 8.96
C ARG A 18 -0.77 -12.00 8.74
N ASN A 19 -2.05 -12.20 8.35
CA ASN A 19 -3.00 -11.11 8.19
C ASN A 19 -3.53 -10.62 9.54
N CYS A 20 -4.32 -11.47 10.24
CA CYS A 20 -4.99 -11.08 11.48
C CYS A 20 -4.21 -11.40 12.76
N GLY A 21 -3.16 -12.25 12.70
CA GLY A 21 -2.36 -12.66 13.86
C GLY A 21 -2.97 -13.77 14.70
N ILE A 22 -4.15 -14.25 14.34
CA ILE A 22 -4.84 -15.33 15.06
C ILE A 22 -4.26 -16.68 14.61
N ASN A 23 -4.11 -17.60 15.56
CA ASN A 23 -3.68 -18.96 15.29
C ASN A 23 -4.83 -19.79 14.71
N GLY A 24 -4.48 -20.81 13.92
CA GLY A 24 -5.40 -21.83 13.45
C GLY A 24 -5.81 -21.74 11.98
N HIS A 25 -5.34 -20.73 11.24
CA HIS A 25 -5.58 -20.63 9.80
C HIS A 25 -4.43 -19.93 9.07
N LEU A 26 -4.36 -20.13 7.75
CA LEU A 26 -3.43 -19.43 6.86
C LEU A 26 -4.01 -18.10 6.36
N TYR A 27 -3.16 -17.26 5.80
CA TYR A 27 -3.57 -15.99 5.17
C TYR A 27 -4.69 -16.18 4.13
N LYS A 28 -4.60 -17.21 3.30
CA LYS A 28 -5.58 -17.50 2.22
C LYS A 28 -6.97 -17.86 2.75
N ASP A 29 -7.04 -18.38 3.98
CA ASP A 29 -8.26 -18.81 4.65
C ASP A 29 -8.75 -17.78 5.67
N CYS A 30 -8.15 -16.58 5.67
CA CYS A 30 -8.46 -15.54 6.64
C CYS A 30 -9.77 -14.82 6.27
N ILE A 31 -10.73 -14.83 7.19
CA ILE A 31 -12.02 -14.15 7.04
C ILE A 31 -11.99 -12.66 7.41
N HIS A 32 -10.90 -12.21 8.04
CA HIS A 32 -10.75 -10.81 8.42
C HIS A 32 -10.37 -9.94 7.22
N PRO A 33 -10.68 -8.63 7.25
CA PRO A 33 -10.21 -7.67 6.26
C PRO A 33 -8.71 -7.80 6.02
N ILE A 34 -8.24 -7.44 4.84
CA ILE A 34 -6.80 -7.35 4.58
C ILE A 34 -6.22 -6.21 5.40
N MET A 35 -5.35 -6.55 6.36
CA MET A 35 -4.81 -5.60 7.33
C MET A 35 -3.48 -5.00 6.87
N SER A 36 -3.33 -3.70 7.11
CA SER A 36 -2.06 -2.97 7.02
C SER A 36 -1.89 -2.09 8.25
N PHE A 37 -0.64 -1.87 8.64
CA PHE A 37 -0.26 -1.12 9.83
C PHE A 37 0.69 0.00 9.44
N GLY A 38 0.44 1.21 9.91
CA GLY A 38 1.19 2.38 9.51
C GLY A 38 1.32 3.44 10.59
N ILE A 39 2.00 4.53 10.24
CA ILE A 39 2.24 5.66 11.15
C ILE A 39 1.79 6.95 10.48
N ILE A 40 0.91 7.69 11.15
CA ILE A 40 0.67 9.09 10.87
C ILE A 40 1.74 9.88 11.62
N CYS A 41 2.78 10.25 10.87
CA CYS A 41 3.93 10.93 11.42
C CYS A 41 3.77 12.44 11.28
N TYR A 42 4.09 13.17 12.36
CA TYR A 42 4.10 14.63 12.35
C TYR A 42 5.38 15.21 12.95
N LYS A 43 5.63 16.47 12.61
CA LYS A 43 6.61 17.34 13.27
C LYS A 43 6.02 18.70 13.56
N MET A 44 6.68 19.43 14.45
CA MET A 44 6.40 20.85 14.68
C MET A 44 7.39 21.70 13.88
N ASN A 45 6.88 22.59 13.06
CA ASN A 45 7.67 23.56 12.31
C ASN A 45 7.10 24.98 12.56
N ASN A 46 7.84 25.85 13.26
CA ASN A 46 7.41 27.20 13.58
C ASN A 46 5.98 27.25 14.17
N ASN A 47 5.69 26.44 15.18
CA ASN A 47 4.39 26.29 15.82
C ASN A 47 3.25 25.80 14.89
N LYS A 48 3.59 25.24 13.72
CA LYS A 48 2.64 24.59 12.82
C LYS A 48 2.90 23.09 12.78
N ILE A 49 1.82 22.32 12.68
CA ILE A 49 1.91 20.87 12.51
C ILE A 49 2.10 20.58 11.02
N GLU A 50 3.09 19.77 10.70
CA GLU A 50 3.31 19.20 9.39
C GLU A 50 3.27 17.66 9.47
N TYR A 51 2.63 17.02 8.50
CA TYR A 51 2.44 15.59 8.41
C TYR A 51 3.27 15.00 7.28
N LEU A 52 3.93 13.88 7.53
CA LEU A 52 4.68 13.17 6.50
C LEU A 52 3.73 12.31 5.67
N MET A 53 3.76 12.50 4.37
CA MET A 53 3.11 11.62 3.41
C MET A 53 4.10 11.04 2.42
N ILE A 54 3.77 9.89 1.90
CA ILE A 54 4.46 9.21 0.81
C ILE A 54 3.59 9.25 -0.44
N GLN A 55 4.21 9.35 -1.62
CA GLN A 55 3.53 9.14 -2.89
C GLN A 55 3.97 7.78 -3.46
N ARG A 56 3.01 6.97 -3.86
CA ARG A 56 3.29 5.70 -4.52
C ARG A 56 4.08 5.91 -5.81
N LYS A 57 4.95 4.95 -6.13
CA LYS A 57 5.66 4.95 -7.42
C LYS A 57 4.69 4.71 -8.57
N ASP A 58 3.88 3.67 -8.42
CA ASP A 58 2.91 3.26 -9.43
C ASP A 58 1.49 3.36 -8.88
N SER A 59 0.51 3.64 -9.73
CA SER A 59 -0.89 3.68 -9.33
C SER A 59 -1.37 2.28 -8.92
N LEU A 60 -2.35 2.23 -8.02
CA LEU A 60 -2.97 0.95 -7.63
C LEU A 60 -3.60 0.27 -8.84
N SER A 61 -4.23 1.04 -9.72
CA SER A 61 -4.88 0.53 -10.93
C SER A 61 -3.90 -0.10 -11.91
N PHE A 62 -2.73 0.53 -12.12
CA PHE A 62 -1.66 -0.05 -12.92
C PHE A 62 -1.17 -1.38 -12.31
N MET A 63 -0.93 -1.42 -11.02
CA MET A 63 -0.48 -2.63 -10.35
C MET A 63 -1.52 -3.76 -10.38
N GLU A 64 -2.82 -3.45 -10.24
CA GLU A 64 -3.89 -4.44 -10.39
C GLU A 64 -4.00 -4.95 -11.83
N PHE A 65 -3.90 -4.05 -12.81
CA PHE A 65 -3.93 -4.40 -14.21
C PHE A 65 -2.78 -5.33 -14.59
N ILE A 66 -1.53 -4.96 -14.27
CA ILE A 66 -0.35 -5.78 -14.60
C ILE A 66 -0.37 -7.14 -13.91
N ARG A 67 -0.94 -7.24 -12.71
CA ARG A 67 -1.11 -8.49 -11.98
C ARG A 67 -2.32 -9.33 -12.45
N GLY A 68 -3.03 -8.88 -13.48
CA GLY A 68 -4.19 -9.58 -14.01
C GLY A 68 -5.35 -9.75 -13.00
N LYS A 69 -5.50 -8.81 -12.04
CA LYS A 69 -6.53 -8.86 -10.99
C LYS A 69 -7.89 -8.36 -11.51
N TYR A 70 -8.28 -8.81 -12.68
CA TYR A 70 -9.56 -8.51 -13.32
C TYR A 70 -10.09 -9.74 -14.03
N VAL A 71 -11.41 -9.74 -14.28
CA VAL A 71 -12.09 -10.75 -15.12
C VAL A 71 -12.09 -10.24 -16.56
N MET A 72 -11.68 -11.08 -17.51
CA MET A 72 -11.47 -10.68 -18.90
C MET A 72 -12.74 -10.14 -19.60
N ASN A 73 -13.92 -10.63 -19.21
CA ASN A 73 -15.20 -10.20 -19.78
C ASN A 73 -15.80 -8.99 -19.06
N ASN A 74 -15.11 -8.43 -18.08
CA ASN A 74 -15.56 -7.21 -17.39
C ASN A 74 -14.82 -5.99 -17.97
N GLU A 75 -15.25 -5.57 -19.15
CA GLU A 75 -14.65 -4.43 -19.86
C GLU A 75 -14.79 -3.12 -19.09
N GLU A 76 -15.91 -2.93 -18.36
CA GLU A 76 -16.11 -1.73 -17.53
C GLU A 76 -15.04 -1.59 -16.46
N TYR A 77 -14.72 -2.67 -15.77
CA TYR A 77 -13.65 -2.64 -14.75
C TYR A 77 -12.27 -2.46 -15.35
N ILE A 78 -12.01 -3.05 -16.53
CA ILE A 78 -10.75 -2.84 -17.28
C ILE A 78 -10.63 -1.37 -17.69
N GLU A 79 -11.70 -0.76 -18.18
CA GLU A 79 -11.74 0.66 -18.52
C GLU A 79 -11.51 1.54 -17.28
N GLU A 80 -12.14 1.21 -16.15
CA GLU A 80 -11.91 1.91 -14.88
C GLU A 80 -10.44 1.84 -14.44
N LEU A 81 -9.81 0.66 -14.52
CA LEU A 81 -8.39 0.50 -14.21
C LEU A 81 -7.52 1.39 -15.12
N ILE A 82 -7.75 1.37 -16.43
CA ILE A 82 -6.97 2.17 -17.38
C ILE A 82 -7.21 3.67 -17.17
N ASN A 83 -8.43 4.10 -16.92
CA ASN A 83 -8.77 5.49 -16.65
C ASN A 83 -8.09 6.04 -15.39
N ASN A 84 -7.87 5.18 -14.40
CA ASN A 84 -7.20 5.50 -13.14
C ASN A 84 -5.66 5.29 -13.19
N MET A 85 -5.08 5.14 -14.36
CA MET A 85 -3.62 5.15 -14.57
C MET A 85 -3.12 6.55 -14.93
N THR A 86 -1.85 6.79 -14.64
CA THR A 86 -1.16 7.99 -15.15
C THR A 86 -0.90 7.87 -16.63
N GLU A 87 -0.62 9.01 -17.31
CA GLU A 87 -0.33 9.02 -18.74
C GLU A 87 0.88 8.14 -19.08
N ASN A 88 1.95 8.18 -18.26
CA ASN A 88 3.13 7.33 -18.45
C ASN A 88 2.80 5.82 -18.32
N GLU A 89 1.91 5.46 -17.41
CA GLU A 89 1.47 4.08 -17.23
C GLU A 89 0.60 3.60 -18.41
N LYS A 90 -0.29 4.48 -18.90
CA LYS A 90 -1.08 4.22 -20.12
C LYS A 90 -0.20 4.03 -21.34
N GLU A 91 0.79 4.90 -21.51
CA GLU A 91 1.78 4.75 -22.57
C GLU A 91 2.52 3.41 -22.45
N LEU A 92 2.99 3.05 -21.24
CA LEU A 92 3.72 1.83 -20.99
C LEU A 92 2.90 0.57 -21.36
N ILE A 93 1.62 0.51 -20.98
CA ILE A 93 0.76 -0.64 -21.35
C ILE A 93 0.41 -0.70 -22.85
N SER A 94 0.55 0.38 -23.56
CA SER A 94 0.27 0.46 -25.00
C SER A 94 1.40 -0.07 -25.88
N PHE A 95 2.61 -0.26 -25.35
CA PHE A 95 3.76 -0.78 -26.10
C PHE A 95 3.63 -2.23 -26.56
N GLY A 96 2.75 -3.02 -25.97
CA GLY A 96 2.55 -4.43 -26.35
C GLY A 96 3.61 -5.41 -25.86
N ASP A 97 4.53 -4.98 -25.02
CA ASP A 97 5.62 -5.81 -24.47
C ASP A 97 5.41 -6.07 -22.97
N PHE A 98 4.65 -7.11 -22.65
CA PHE A 98 4.36 -7.46 -21.25
C PHE A 98 5.63 -7.69 -20.42
N ASP A 99 6.67 -8.24 -21.01
CA ASP A 99 7.91 -8.54 -20.28
C ASP A 99 8.62 -7.28 -19.83
N LYS A 100 8.59 -6.22 -20.65
CA LYS A 100 9.11 -4.90 -20.26
C LYS A 100 8.27 -4.28 -19.15
N ILE A 101 6.94 -4.34 -19.28
CA ILE A 101 6.02 -3.78 -18.29
C ILE A 101 6.20 -4.49 -16.95
N TRP A 102 6.26 -5.84 -16.97
CA TRP A 102 6.48 -6.64 -15.78
C TRP A 102 7.83 -6.32 -15.12
N ASN A 103 8.90 -6.25 -15.91
CA ASN A 103 10.23 -5.89 -15.39
C ASN A 103 10.27 -4.48 -14.81
N TYR A 104 9.53 -3.53 -15.39
CA TYR A 104 9.39 -2.19 -14.83
C TYR A 104 8.72 -2.23 -13.45
N ALA A 105 7.59 -2.92 -13.32
CA ALA A 105 6.83 -3.02 -12.09
C ALA A 105 7.62 -3.73 -10.96
N TRP A 106 8.46 -4.73 -11.29
CA TRP A 106 9.22 -5.53 -10.31
C TRP A 106 10.74 -5.27 -10.32
N SER A 107 11.21 -4.21 -11.01
CA SER A 107 12.64 -3.79 -11.00
C SER A 107 13.63 -4.93 -11.23
N GLN A 108 13.59 -5.55 -12.39
CA GLN A 108 14.60 -6.44 -13.03
C GLN A 108 15.30 -7.55 -12.20
N GLN A 109 15.07 -7.74 -10.90
CA GLN A 109 16.00 -8.49 -10.06
C GLN A 109 15.75 -9.98 -9.86
N ASN A 110 14.75 -10.59 -10.49
CA ASN A 110 14.58 -12.06 -10.36
C ASN A 110 14.08 -12.67 -11.67
N ASN A 111 14.98 -13.27 -12.43
CA ASN A 111 14.60 -14.13 -13.56
C ASN A 111 13.63 -15.27 -13.15
N ASN A 112 13.62 -15.64 -11.86
CA ASN A 112 12.71 -16.64 -11.30
C ASN A 112 11.24 -16.16 -11.22
N ILE A 113 10.97 -14.85 -11.23
CA ILE A 113 9.59 -14.31 -11.17
C ILE A 113 8.83 -14.59 -12.47
N LYS A 114 9.51 -14.68 -13.61
CA LYS A 114 8.92 -14.96 -14.92
C LYS A 114 8.36 -16.39 -15.07
N HIS A 115 8.61 -17.25 -14.11
CA HIS A 115 8.09 -18.62 -14.08
C HIS A 115 6.98 -18.82 -13.04
N THR A 116 6.56 -17.76 -12.36
CA THR A 116 5.46 -17.84 -11.40
C THR A 116 4.12 -17.99 -12.13
N HIS A 117 3.19 -18.69 -11.50
CA HIS A 117 1.81 -18.82 -12.02
C HIS A 117 1.17 -17.43 -12.23
N GLU A 118 1.38 -16.50 -11.30
CA GLU A 118 0.86 -15.13 -11.43
C GLU A 118 1.39 -14.42 -12.69
N TYR A 119 2.67 -14.53 -13.00
CA TYR A 119 3.23 -13.94 -14.22
C TYR A 119 2.60 -14.52 -15.49
N ILE A 120 2.50 -15.85 -15.56
CA ILE A 120 1.97 -16.54 -16.74
C ILE A 120 0.50 -16.17 -16.97
N GLU A 121 -0.32 -16.19 -15.93
CA GLU A 121 -1.73 -15.79 -16.01
C GLU A 121 -1.89 -14.33 -16.42
N SER A 122 -1.13 -13.44 -15.80
CA SER A 122 -1.16 -12.01 -16.08
C SER A 122 -0.75 -11.72 -17.52
N LYS A 123 0.31 -12.38 -18.01
CA LYS A 123 0.78 -12.26 -19.40
C LYS A 123 -0.28 -12.71 -20.41
N ASN A 124 -0.93 -13.83 -20.14
CA ASN A 124 -1.98 -14.35 -21.00
C ASN A 124 -3.18 -13.38 -21.07
N LYS A 125 -3.62 -12.86 -19.93
CA LYS A 125 -4.70 -11.88 -19.87
C LYS A 125 -4.34 -10.58 -20.60
N TYR A 126 -3.16 -10.03 -20.35
CA TYR A 126 -2.68 -8.83 -21.01
C TYR A 126 -2.62 -9.01 -22.53
N ASN A 127 -1.99 -10.10 -23.02
CA ASN A 127 -1.85 -10.37 -24.44
C ASN A 127 -3.21 -10.52 -25.14
N TYR A 128 -4.19 -11.14 -24.48
CA TYR A 128 -5.55 -11.23 -25.02
C TYR A 128 -6.16 -9.85 -25.20
N ILE A 129 -6.16 -9.01 -24.15
CA ILE A 129 -6.75 -7.66 -24.20
C ILE A 129 -5.99 -6.77 -25.19
N TYR A 130 -4.66 -6.90 -25.28
CA TYR A 130 -3.85 -6.15 -26.23
C TYR A 130 -4.20 -6.53 -27.68
N ASN A 131 -4.32 -7.83 -27.98
CA ASN A 131 -4.63 -8.34 -29.33
C ASN A 131 -6.07 -8.00 -29.79
N THR A 132 -7.01 -7.78 -28.86
CA THR A 132 -8.34 -7.25 -29.19
C THR A 132 -8.35 -5.75 -29.45
N ASN A 133 -7.19 -5.09 -29.36
CA ASN A 133 -7.03 -3.65 -29.50
C ASN A 133 -7.77 -2.80 -28.44
N LEU A 134 -8.28 -3.44 -27.38
CA LEU A 134 -9.05 -2.76 -26.33
C LEU A 134 -8.18 -1.72 -25.59
N ILE A 135 -6.94 -2.08 -25.23
CA ILE A 135 -6.01 -1.14 -24.57
C ILE A 135 -5.84 0.14 -25.39
N ASN A 136 -5.52 0.00 -26.67
CA ASN A 136 -5.28 1.15 -27.55
C ASN A 136 -6.53 2.01 -27.74
N ASN A 137 -7.71 1.39 -27.77
CA ASN A 137 -8.97 2.12 -27.89
C ASN A 137 -9.29 2.91 -26.61
N LEU A 138 -9.05 2.32 -25.44
CA LEU A 138 -9.30 2.96 -24.16
C LEU A 138 -8.29 4.07 -23.84
N VAL A 139 -7.01 3.85 -24.15
CA VAL A 139 -5.96 4.86 -23.93
C VAL A 139 -6.14 6.08 -24.82
N LYS A 140 -6.67 5.94 -26.05
CA LYS A 140 -6.95 7.05 -26.98
C LYS A 140 -8.17 7.88 -26.58
N LYS A 141 -9.03 7.41 -25.70
CA LYS A 141 -10.15 8.21 -25.19
C LYS A 141 -9.56 9.38 -24.38
N GLU A 142 -9.83 10.61 -24.82
CA GLU A 142 -9.42 11.79 -24.04
C GLU A 142 -10.08 11.80 -22.68
N ASN A 143 -9.27 11.70 -21.64
CA ASN A 143 -9.72 11.93 -20.27
C ASN A 143 -9.40 13.38 -19.88
N SER A 144 -10.42 14.14 -19.53
CA SER A 144 -10.27 15.50 -18.99
C SER A 144 -9.52 15.54 -17.64
N TYR A 145 -9.37 14.41 -16.97
CA TYR A 145 -8.73 14.30 -15.67
C TYR A 145 -7.37 13.60 -15.78
N LYS A 146 -6.30 14.32 -15.46
CA LYS A 146 -4.96 13.74 -15.34
C LYS A 146 -4.84 13.06 -13.97
N TYR A 147 -4.70 11.77 -13.99
CA TYR A 147 -4.51 10.98 -12.78
C TYR A 147 -3.07 11.14 -12.26
N GLU A 148 -2.95 11.35 -10.94
CA GLU A 148 -1.66 11.29 -10.23
C GLU A 148 -1.65 10.08 -9.28
N GLN A 149 -0.46 9.54 -9.05
CA GLN A 149 -0.29 8.46 -8.08
C GLN A 149 -0.73 8.92 -6.68
N GLU A 150 -1.26 7.96 -5.93
CA GLU A 150 -1.84 8.22 -4.62
C GLU A 150 -0.79 8.68 -3.60
N TRP A 151 -1.17 9.72 -2.85
CA TRP A 151 -0.54 10.09 -1.60
C TRP A 151 -1.21 9.37 -0.43
N GLY A 152 -0.41 8.96 0.55
CA GLY A 152 -0.92 8.29 1.75
C GLY A 152 0.07 8.35 2.90
N PHE A 153 -0.32 7.76 4.03
CA PHE A 153 0.58 7.59 5.16
C PHE A 153 1.37 6.29 5.00
N PRO A 154 2.64 6.26 5.41
CA PRO A 154 3.48 5.05 5.38
C PRO A 154 2.80 3.87 6.09
N LYS A 155 2.66 2.75 5.42
CA LYS A 155 2.00 1.55 5.94
C LYS A 155 2.26 0.31 5.09
N GLY A 156 2.24 -0.83 5.73
CA GLY A 156 2.30 -2.08 4.99
C GLY A 156 1.78 -3.28 5.75
N ARG A 157 2.03 -4.46 5.22
CA ARG A 157 1.49 -5.72 5.73
C ARG A 157 2.45 -6.36 6.71
N ARG A 158 1.85 -7.02 7.72
CA ARG A 158 2.61 -7.71 8.74
C ARG A 158 3.39 -8.90 8.18
N LYS A 159 4.62 -9.07 8.66
CA LYS A 159 5.40 -10.29 8.50
C LYS A 159 4.95 -11.34 9.52
N LEU A 160 5.30 -12.60 9.30
CA LEU A 160 4.96 -13.67 10.23
C LEU A 160 5.60 -13.41 11.59
N LYS A 161 4.81 -13.55 12.67
CA LYS A 161 5.23 -13.33 14.08
C LYS A 161 5.59 -11.87 14.43
N GLU A 162 5.31 -10.92 13.58
CA GLU A 162 5.51 -9.50 13.85
C GLU A 162 4.31 -8.94 14.63
N SER A 163 4.54 -8.05 15.59
CA SER A 163 3.45 -7.31 16.23
C SER A 163 2.92 -6.21 15.31
N ASN A 164 1.71 -5.70 15.57
CA ASN A 164 1.11 -4.63 14.75
C ASN A 164 1.97 -3.37 14.75
N ILE A 165 2.47 -2.96 15.94
CA ILE A 165 3.28 -1.76 16.07
C ILE A 165 4.69 -1.95 15.46
N ASP A 166 5.30 -3.12 15.57
CA ASP A 166 6.59 -3.37 14.93
C ASP A 166 6.46 -3.36 13.41
N CYS A 167 5.34 -3.89 12.88
CA CYS A 167 5.01 -3.76 11.46
C CYS A 167 4.93 -2.29 11.03
N ALA A 168 4.14 -1.48 11.75
CA ALA A 168 3.99 -0.07 11.43
C ALA A 168 5.33 0.69 11.44
N ILE A 169 6.18 0.42 12.44
CA ILE A 169 7.52 1.02 12.54
C ILE A 169 8.42 0.55 11.41
N ARG A 170 8.44 -0.74 11.11
CA ARG A 170 9.28 -1.28 10.02
C ARG A 170 8.87 -0.69 8.68
N GLU A 171 7.57 -0.73 8.34
CA GLU A 171 7.06 -0.17 7.07
C GLU A 171 7.37 1.33 6.97
N PHE A 172 7.17 2.08 8.07
CA PHE A 172 7.55 3.48 8.13
C PHE A 172 9.04 3.69 7.80
N CYS A 173 9.93 2.90 8.42
CA CYS A 173 11.37 3.01 8.17
C CYS A 173 11.76 2.55 6.75
N GLU A 174 11.13 1.50 6.22
CA GLU A 174 11.37 0.98 4.87
C GLU A 174 10.94 2.02 3.82
N GLU A 175 9.74 2.60 3.95
CA GLU A 175 9.19 3.55 2.98
C GLU A 175 9.79 4.96 3.07
N THR A 176 10.18 5.43 4.29
CA THR A 176 10.67 6.80 4.50
C THR A 176 12.18 6.92 4.63
N ARG A 177 12.89 5.84 4.94
CA ARG A 177 14.32 5.80 5.33
C ARG A 177 14.64 6.55 6.61
N ILE A 178 13.62 7.01 7.34
CA ILE A 178 13.80 7.58 8.68
C ILE A 178 14.04 6.44 9.67
N LEU A 179 15.06 6.60 10.52
CA LEU A 179 15.45 5.55 11.45
C LEU A 179 14.48 5.47 12.63
N LYS A 180 14.24 4.26 13.15
CA LYS A 180 13.39 4.02 14.33
C LYS A 180 13.76 4.93 15.53
N LYS A 181 15.04 5.24 15.72
CA LYS A 181 15.52 6.11 16.83
C LYS A 181 15.13 7.58 16.68
N ASP A 182 14.75 8.00 15.46
CA ASP A 182 14.43 9.41 15.15
C ASP A 182 12.92 9.68 15.18
N ILE A 183 12.11 8.65 15.44
CA ILE A 183 10.67 8.76 15.61
C ILE A 183 10.24 8.33 17.02
N THR A 184 9.39 9.11 17.66
CA THR A 184 8.77 8.80 18.95
C THR A 184 7.33 8.41 18.74
N ILE A 185 6.97 7.16 19.09
CA ILE A 185 5.58 6.68 19.02
C ILE A 185 4.79 7.14 20.25
N LEU A 186 3.61 7.68 20.01
CA LEU A 186 2.72 8.17 21.07
C LEU A 186 1.78 7.04 21.52
N TYR A 187 2.24 6.21 22.44
CA TYR A 187 1.49 5.04 22.94
C TYR A 187 0.23 5.36 23.76
N ASN A 188 0.04 6.63 24.14
CA ASN A 188 -1.09 7.06 24.99
C ASN A 188 -2.41 7.21 24.19
N TYR A 189 -2.39 6.96 22.89
CA TYR A 189 -3.55 7.00 22.04
C TYR A 189 -3.89 5.59 21.57
N ASN A 190 -5.19 5.32 21.48
CA ASN A 190 -5.67 4.09 20.87
C ASN A 190 -5.29 4.03 19.39
N ASP A 191 -5.35 2.85 18.80
CA ASP A 191 -5.17 2.65 17.38
C ASP A 191 -6.26 3.40 16.59
N PHE A 192 -5.87 4.00 15.47
CA PHE A 192 -6.79 4.67 14.55
C PHE A 192 -7.04 3.76 13.36
N GLU A 193 -8.29 3.48 13.07
CA GLU A 193 -8.66 2.48 12.08
C GLU A 193 -9.49 3.09 10.96
N GLU A 194 -9.18 2.73 9.71
CA GLU A 194 -10.06 2.91 8.56
C GLU A 194 -10.42 1.54 7.98
N ILE A 195 -11.70 1.33 7.67
CA ILE A 195 -12.21 0.09 7.08
C ILE A 195 -12.99 0.49 5.83
N PHE A 196 -12.61 -0.06 4.68
CA PHE A 196 -13.23 0.30 3.40
C PHE A 196 -13.14 -0.85 2.40
N PHE A 197 -14.04 -0.84 1.42
CA PHE A 197 -13.91 -1.70 0.25
C PHE A 197 -13.01 -1.04 -0.80
N GLY A 198 -12.03 -1.80 -1.29
CA GLY A 198 -11.26 -1.39 -2.46
C GLY A 198 -12.09 -1.48 -3.75
N THR A 199 -11.58 -0.93 -4.85
CA THR A 199 -12.18 -1.04 -6.19
C THR A 199 -12.36 -2.49 -6.64
N ASN A 200 -11.56 -3.40 -6.11
CA ASN A 200 -11.62 -4.84 -6.33
C ASN A 200 -12.63 -5.58 -5.42
N ASN A 201 -13.51 -4.87 -4.73
CA ASN A 201 -14.50 -5.39 -3.78
C ASN A 201 -13.89 -6.20 -2.60
N ILE A 202 -12.61 -6.00 -2.30
CA ILE A 202 -11.96 -6.61 -1.15
C ILE A 202 -12.04 -5.65 0.02
N LEU A 203 -12.39 -6.17 1.21
CA LEU A 203 -12.43 -5.39 2.43
C LEU A 203 -11.03 -5.21 3.00
N TYR A 204 -10.64 -3.97 3.23
CA TYR A 204 -9.37 -3.57 3.80
C TYR A 204 -9.55 -2.92 5.17
N LYS A 205 -8.58 -3.13 6.05
CA LYS A 205 -8.47 -2.44 7.35
C LYS A 205 -7.07 -1.90 7.49
N HIS A 206 -6.94 -0.59 7.61
CA HIS A 206 -5.67 0.05 7.94
C HIS A 206 -5.72 0.53 9.37
N VAL A 207 -4.64 0.26 10.10
CA VAL A 207 -4.46 0.65 11.50
C VAL A 207 -3.27 1.57 11.58
N TYR A 208 -3.46 2.76 12.16
CA TYR A 208 -2.42 3.77 12.27
C TYR A 208 -2.09 4.09 13.72
N TYR A 209 -0.81 4.31 13.97
CA TYR A 209 -0.25 4.86 15.19
C TYR A 209 0.20 6.29 14.94
N ILE A 210 0.29 7.11 15.98
CA ILE A 210 0.82 8.47 15.86
C ILE A 210 2.31 8.44 16.18
N GLY A 211 3.13 9.03 15.30
CA GLY A 211 4.55 9.23 15.51
C GLY A 211 4.94 10.70 15.46
N LYS A 212 5.87 11.13 16.31
CA LYS A 212 6.44 12.47 16.31
C LYS A 212 7.93 12.44 15.97
N ILE A 213 8.35 13.34 15.10
CA ILE A 213 9.75 13.62 14.82
C ILE A 213 10.11 14.99 15.37
N GLU A 214 11.14 15.05 16.20
CA GLU A 214 11.60 16.29 16.84
C GLU A 214 12.85 16.88 16.17
N LYS A 215 13.55 16.07 15.39
CA LYS A 215 14.76 16.47 14.67
C LYS A 215 14.45 16.77 13.21
N GLU A 216 15.26 17.61 12.60
CA GLU A 216 15.24 17.69 11.15
C GLU A 216 15.70 16.38 10.52
N VAL A 217 14.91 15.89 9.58
CA VAL A 217 15.20 14.69 8.79
C VAL A 217 15.20 15.06 7.31
N ASN A 218 16.21 14.56 6.61
CA ASN A 218 16.30 14.74 5.17
C ASN A 218 15.41 13.71 4.48
N LEU A 219 14.43 14.18 3.71
CA LEU A 219 13.53 13.33 2.93
C LEU A 219 14.12 13.12 1.55
N GLN A 220 14.61 11.93 1.29
CA GLN A 220 15.16 11.56 -0.01
C GLN A 220 14.70 10.17 -0.42
N ILE A 221 14.51 9.99 -1.72
CA ILE A 221 14.34 8.67 -2.31
C ILE A 221 15.73 8.11 -2.59
N ASP A 222 16.08 7.04 -1.90
CA ASP A 222 17.34 6.33 -2.11
C ASP A 222 17.15 5.30 -3.25
N SER A 223 17.63 5.62 -4.43
CA SER A 223 17.56 4.73 -5.59
C SER A 223 18.30 3.40 -5.41
N LYS A 224 19.21 3.33 -4.43
CA LYS A 224 19.94 2.10 -4.08
C LYS A 224 19.17 1.24 -3.10
N CYS A 225 18.19 1.81 -2.38
CA CYS A 225 17.30 1.08 -1.50
C CYS A 225 16.13 0.51 -2.28
N LEU A 226 16.16 -0.78 -2.56
CA LEU A 226 15.15 -1.44 -3.38
C LEU A 226 13.76 -1.44 -2.73
N GLU A 227 13.68 -1.56 -1.41
CA GLU A 227 12.42 -1.53 -0.67
C GLU A 227 11.71 -0.20 -0.88
N GLN A 228 12.41 0.92 -0.74
CA GLN A 228 11.83 2.24 -0.94
C GLN A 228 11.58 2.54 -2.43
N SER A 229 12.59 2.38 -3.27
CA SER A 229 12.55 2.82 -4.67
C SER A 229 11.52 2.08 -5.54
N ARG A 230 11.08 0.87 -5.12
CA ARG A 230 10.03 0.10 -5.78
C ARG A 230 8.63 0.60 -5.47
N GLU A 231 8.41 1.15 -4.29
CA GLU A 231 7.08 1.46 -3.80
C GLU A 231 6.82 2.96 -3.72
N ILE A 232 7.88 3.75 -3.50
CA ILE A 232 7.78 5.17 -3.17
C ILE A 232 8.48 6.00 -4.24
N ARG A 233 7.77 7.01 -4.72
CA ARG A 233 8.25 7.99 -5.72
C ARG A 233 8.61 9.32 -5.07
N ALA A 234 7.89 9.73 -4.02
CA ALA A 234 8.11 10.99 -3.33
C ALA A 234 7.76 10.91 -1.84
N LEU A 235 8.43 11.74 -1.06
CA LEU A 235 8.21 11.98 0.36
C LEU A 235 8.08 13.47 0.58
N GLN A 236 7.07 13.91 1.33
CA GLN A 236 6.89 15.35 1.59
C GLN A 236 6.16 15.60 2.89
N TRP A 237 6.53 16.70 3.56
CA TRP A 237 5.79 17.28 4.66
C TRP A 237 4.67 18.16 4.14
N PHE A 238 3.48 18.00 4.68
CA PHE A 238 2.29 18.78 4.31
C PHE A 238 1.62 19.36 5.55
N ASN A 239 1.09 20.56 5.43
CA ASN A 239 0.17 21.10 6.43
C ASN A 239 -1.19 20.37 6.38
N TYR A 240 -2.04 20.61 7.38
CA TYR A 240 -3.35 19.96 7.49
C TYR A 240 -4.22 20.07 6.21
N ASN A 241 -4.33 21.28 5.66
CA ASN A 241 -5.19 21.52 4.51
C ASN A 241 -4.66 20.82 3.25
N ASP A 242 -3.34 20.77 3.10
CA ASP A 242 -2.73 20.11 1.94
C ASP A 242 -2.81 18.58 2.05
N VAL A 243 -2.73 18.00 3.25
CA VAL A 243 -3.02 16.58 3.47
C VAL A 243 -4.44 16.25 3.00
N LEU A 244 -5.44 17.05 3.38
CA LEU A 244 -6.83 16.84 2.96
C LEU A 244 -7.02 16.92 1.45
N LYS A 245 -6.29 17.80 0.76
CA LYS A 245 -6.31 17.87 -0.72
C LYS A 245 -5.63 16.67 -1.38
N LYS A 246 -4.62 16.07 -0.73
CA LYS A 246 -3.88 14.91 -1.26
C LYS A 246 -4.61 13.58 -1.03
N ILE A 247 -5.44 13.49 0.00
CA ILE A 247 -6.33 12.33 0.19
C ILE A 247 -7.48 12.46 -0.81
N LYS A 248 -7.70 11.41 -1.63
CA LYS A 248 -8.82 11.41 -2.57
C LYS A 248 -10.15 11.52 -1.84
N ASN A 249 -11.07 12.30 -2.37
CA ASN A 249 -12.39 12.55 -1.75
C ASN A 249 -13.21 11.26 -1.53
N ILE A 250 -12.95 10.22 -2.33
CA ILE A 250 -13.59 8.92 -2.17
C ILE A 250 -13.15 8.18 -0.88
N ASN A 251 -12.00 8.52 -0.33
CA ASN A 251 -11.46 7.90 0.89
C ASN A 251 -12.01 8.62 2.14
N VAL A 252 -13.31 8.61 2.31
CA VAL A 252 -14.02 9.35 3.39
C VAL A 252 -13.53 8.89 4.76
N GLU A 253 -13.37 7.59 4.98
CA GLU A 253 -12.91 7.01 6.26
C GLU A 253 -11.52 7.56 6.64
N ARG A 254 -10.62 7.68 5.67
CA ARG A 254 -9.29 8.24 5.89
C ARG A 254 -9.32 9.73 6.20
N ILE A 255 -10.19 10.48 5.55
CA ILE A 255 -10.39 11.90 5.81
C ILE A 255 -10.86 12.11 7.25
N GLU A 256 -11.89 11.36 7.69
CA GLU A 256 -12.42 11.48 9.05
C GLU A 256 -11.42 11.01 10.11
N LEU A 257 -10.71 9.92 9.87
CA LEU A 257 -9.63 9.45 10.72
C LEU A 257 -8.55 10.53 10.87
N PHE A 258 -8.10 11.13 9.77
CA PHE A 258 -7.06 12.16 9.80
C PHE A 258 -7.52 13.44 10.53
N LYS A 259 -8.78 13.87 10.36
CA LYS A 259 -9.35 14.99 11.12
C LYS A 259 -9.31 14.73 12.63
N LEU A 260 -9.67 13.51 13.04
CA LEU A 260 -9.61 13.10 14.45
C LEU A 260 -8.17 13.12 14.97
N VAL A 261 -7.22 12.54 14.25
CA VAL A 261 -5.79 12.53 14.62
C VAL A 261 -5.26 13.96 14.74
N ASN A 262 -5.55 14.83 13.76
CA ASN A 262 -5.13 16.23 13.81
C ASN A 262 -5.65 16.95 15.05
N LYS A 263 -6.93 16.78 15.41
CA LYS A 263 -7.53 17.37 16.60
C LYS A 263 -6.82 16.91 17.88
N LEU A 264 -6.46 15.65 17.98
CA LEU A 264 -5.75 15.10 19.13
C LEU A 264 -4.32 15.65 19.24
N ILE A 265 -3.61 15.76 18.11
CA ILE A 265 -2.26 16.33 18.07
C ILE A 265 -2.30 17.82 18.43
N GLN A 266 -3.25 18.60 17.90
CA GLN A 266 -3.43 20.01 18.26
C GLN A 266 -3.63 20.18 19.77
N LYS A 267 -4.49 19.35 20.38
CA LYS A 267 -4.70 19.36 21.83
C LYS A 267 -3.42 19.03 22.60
N LYS A 268 -2.66 18.03 22.13
CA LYS A 268 -1.39 17.62 22.76
C LYS A 268 -0.33 18.71 22.70
N GLU A 269 -0.19 19.36 21.56
CA GLU A 269 0.81 20.42 21.33
C GLU A 269 0.33 21.82 21.81
N ASN A 270 -0.82 21.88 22.52
CA ASN A 270 -1.43 23.13 23.03
C ASN A 270 -1.67 24.18 21.92
N ILE A 271 -1.91 23.75 20.69
CA ILE A 271 -2.26 24.65 19.61
C ILE A 271 -3.75 24.96 19.73
N ILE A 272 -4.07 26.10 20.31
CA ILE A 272 -5.43 26.64 20.38
C ILE A 272 -5.74 27.18 18.98
N ASN A 273 -6.75 26.64 18.35
CA ASN A 273 -7.30 27.22 17.11
C ASN A 273 -7.82 28.65 17.49
N LYS A 274 -7.11 29.68 17.05
CA LYS A 274 -7.61 31.04 17.04
C LYS A 274 -8.52 31.23 15.86
#